data_1fd3a8dcb65ba430513017ebeda87582
#
_entry.id   1fd3a8dcb65ba430513017ebeda87582
#
_cell.length_a   1.000
_cell.length_b   1.000
_cell.length_c   1.000
_cell.angle_alpha   90.00
_cell.angle_beta   90.00
_cell.angle_gamma   90.00
#
_symmetry.space_group_name_H-M   'P 1'
#
loop_
_entity.id
_entity.type
_entity.pdbx_description
1 polymer ?
#
loop_
_entity_poly.entity_id
_entity_poly.type
_entity_poly.pdbx_seq_one_letter_code
_entity_poly.pdbx_strand_id
1 'polypeptide(L)'
;MNKVILIGNLARTPELRVTSTGVSVCNFTIAVNRRIPNAQGVREADFIPVVAWRQLAELCAKYLDKGRKCAVIGQIQNRSYETADGQKRFVTEIFADEVEFLDRAGQTQQEPGNSYAPNNYQPQSEPQPTFGGEGFTTVDDDELPF
;
A
#
# COMPACT_ATOMS: atom_id res chain seq x y z
N MET A 1 6.74 22.60 12.49
CA MET A 1 7.18 21.25 12.03
C MET A 1 6.41 20.92 10.75
N ASN A 2 7.10 20.46 9.70
CA ASN A 2 6.49 20.02 8.44
C ASN A 2 6.91 18.57 8.19
N LYS A 3 6.02 17.64 8.53
CA LYS A 3 6.25 16.19 8.38
C LYS A 3 4.97 15.52 7.95
N VAL A 4 5.06 14.66 6.96
CA VAL A 4 3.95 13.87 6.46
C VAL A 4 4.36 12.41 6.38
N ILE A 5 3.42 11.51 6.67
CA ILE A 5 3.58 10.06 6.54
C ILE A 5 2.39 9.55 5.74
N LEU A 6 2.65 8.92 4.62
CA LEU A 6 1.63 8.40 3.71
C LEU A 6 1.89 6.93 3.40
N ILE A 7 0.85 6.13 3.40
CA ILE A 7 0.90 4.74 2.95
C ILE A 7 -0.11 4.59 1.83
N GLY A 8 0.35 4.13 0.68
CA GLY A 8 -0.49 3.97 -0.50
C GLY A 8 0.17 3.10 -1.55
N ASN A 9 -0.52 2.97 -2.67
CA ASN A 9 -0.03 2.20 -3.81
C ASN A 9 0.38 3.14 -4.93
N LEU A 10 1.43 2.79 -5.68
CA LEU A 10 1.82 3.59 -6.84
C LEU A 10 0.72 3.58 -7.91
N ALA A 11 0.32 4.76 -8.33
CA ALA A 11 -0.67 4.93 -9.39
C ALA A 11 -0.10 4.64 -10.79
N ARG A 12 1.20 4.83 -10.97
CA ARG A 12 1.95 4.59 -12.20
C ARG A 12 3.41 4.28 -11.90
N THR A 13 4.12 3.74 -12.89
CA THR A 13 5.57 3.49 -12.82
C THR A 13 6.33 4.79 -12.55
N PRO A 14 7.31 4.80 -11.62
CA PRO A 14 8.12 5.97 -11.31
C PRO A 14 8.94 6.46 -12.51
N GLU A 15 9.08 7.77 -12.63
CA GLU A 15 9.92 8.40 -13.65
C GLU A 15 11.23 8.90 -13.02
N LEU A 16 12.35 8.29 -13.40
CA LEU A 16 13.67 8.74 -13.01
C LEU A 16 14.21 9.72 -14.06
N ARG A 17 14.67 10.87 -13.60
CA ARG A 17 15.35 11.89 -14.43
C ARG A 17 16.65 12.33 -13.77
N VAL A 18 17.57 12.82 -14.58
CA VAL A 18 18.81 13.45 -14.11
C VAL A 18 18.75 14.93 -14.45
N THR A 19 19.00 15.79 -13.47
CA THR A 19 19.03 17.23 -13.66
C THR A 19 20.29 17.65 -14.44
N SER A 20 20.33 18.89 -14.94
CA SER A 20 21.49 19.46 -15.64
C SER A 20 22.77 19.45 -14.79
N THR A 21 22.64 19.41 -13.46
CA THR A 21 23.75 19.32 -12.50
C THR A 21 24.15 17.89 -12.16
N GLY A 22 23.53 16.87 -12.78
CA GLY A 22 23.84 15.45 -12.56
C GLY A 22 23.15 14.83 -11.33
N VAL A 23 22.12 15.47 -10.77
CA VAL A 23 21.37 14.96 -9.61
C VAL A 23 20.18 14.12 -10.07
N SER A 24 20.07 12.89 -9.56
CA SER A 24 18.93 12.01 -9.83
C SER A 24 17.66 12.50 -9.11
N VAL A 25 16.55 12.55 -9.83
CA VAL A 25 15.22 12.91 -9.34
C VAL A 25 14.21 11.86 -9.82
N CYS A 26 13.45 11.32 -8.91
CA CYS A 26 12.38 10.37 -9.23
C CYS A 26 11.03 10.97 -8.86
N ASN A 27 10.12 11.04 -9.83
CA ASN A 27 8.76 11.49 -9.65
C ASN A 27 7.82 10.31 -9.72
N PHE A 28 6.94 10.18 -8.74
CA PHE A 28 5.90 9.18 -8.74
C PHE A 28 4.64 9.68 -8.03
N THR A 29 3.52 9.01 -8.23
CA THR A 29 2.25 9.35 -7.62
C THR A 29 1.76 8.17 -6.81
N ILE A 30 1.40 8.41 -5.55
CA ILE A 30 0.78 7.42 -4.69
C ILE A 30 -0.72 7.65 -4.58
N ALA A 31 -1.49 6.57 -4.64
CA ALA A 31 -2.92 6.56 -4.39
C ALA A 31 -3.16 6.15 -2.93
N VAL A 32 -3.72 7.06 -2.15
CA VAL A 32 -4.06 6.85 -0.75
C VAL A 32 -5.57 6.79 -0.61
N ASN A 33 -6.10 5.65 -0.19
CA ASN A 33 -7.54 5.48 -0.02
C ASN A 33 -8.07 6.28 1.17
N ARG A 34 -9.15 7.01 0.93
CA ARG A 34 -9.87 7.70 2.00
C ARG A 34 -10.53 6.69 2.94
N ARG A 35 -10.49 6.96 4.23
CA ARG A 35 -11.11 6.07 5.23
C ARG A 35 -12.64 6.12 5.17
N ILE A 36 -13.20 7.29 4.86
CA ILE A 36 -14.63 7.53 4.80
C ILE A 36 -15.10 7.43 3.34
N PRO A 37 -16.09 6.56 3.05
CA PRO A 37 -16.68 6.51 1.71
C PRO A 37 -17.45 7.81 1.39
N ASN A 38 -17.61 8.08 0.10
CA ASN A 38 -18.45 9.19 -0.35
C ASN A 38 -19.95 8.90 -0.16
N ALA A 39 -20.82 9.86 -0.53
CA ALA A 39 -22.27 9.73 -0.39
C ALA A 39 -22.86 8.51 -1.14
N GLN A 40 -22.18 7.95 -2.12
CA GLN A 40 -22.56 6.75 -2.87
C GLN A 40 -21.99 5.46 -2.26
N GLY A 41 -21.30 5.52 -1.12
CA GLY A 41 -20.68 4.37 -0.46
C GLY A 41 -19.36 3.90 -1.11
N VAL A 42 -18.81 4.66 -2.05
CA VAL A 42 -17.57 4.34 -2.74
C VAL A 42 -16.37 4.99 -2.04
N ARG A 43 -15.31 4.23 -1.81
CA ARG A 43 -14.05 4.77 -1.29
C ARG A 43 -13.24 5.39 -2.42
N GLU A 44 -13.02 6.66 -2.30
CA GLU A 44 -12.16 7.42 -3.21
C GLU A 44 -10.69 7.34 -2.77
N ALA A 45 -9.80 7.51 -3.73
CA ALA A 45 -8.37 7.63 -3.47
C ALA A 45 -7.90 9.05 -3.79
N ASP A 46 -7.01 9.56 -2.96
CA ASP A 46 -6.28 10.79 -3.23
C ASP A 46 -4.96 10.45 -3.92
N PHE A 47 -4.71 11.10 -5.07
CA PHE A 47 -3.49 10.92 -5.85
C PHE A 47 -2.50 12.02 -5.48
N ILE A 48 -1.42 11.63 -4.80
CA ILE A 48 -0.47 12.57 -4.20
C ILE A 48 0.86 12.44 -4.92
N PRO A 49 1.36 13.54 -5.55
CA PRO A 49 2.67 13.55 -6.20
C PRO A 49 3.79 13.54 -5.16
N VAL A 50 4.78 12.69 -5.39
CA VAL A 50 5.95 12.51 -4.54
C VAL A 50 7.21 12.70 -5.38
N VAL A 51 8.17 13.40 -4.81
CA VAL A 51 9.49 13.66 -5.41
C VAL A 51 10.57 13.11 -4.48
N ALA A 52 11.39 12.21 -5.00
CA ALA A 52 12.57 11.70 -4.32
C ALA A 52 13.85 12.19 -5.02
N TRP A 53 14.91 12.39 -4.26
CA TRP A 53 16.16 12.97 -4.75
C TRP A 53 17.35 12.05 -4.50
N ARG A 54 18.37 12.17 -5.36
CA ARG A 54 19.68 11.51 -5.22
C ARG A 54 19.54 9.99 -5.11
N GLN A 55 20.18 9.39 -4.13
CA GLN A 55 20.18 7.95 -3.93
C GLN A 55 18.78 7.38 -3.69
N LEU A 56 17.92 8.11 -2.99
CA LEU A 56 16.53 7.70 -2.77
C LEU A 56 15.75 7.64 -4.09
N ALA A 57 16.02 8.56 -5.02
CA ALA A 57 15.42 8.55 -6.36
C ALA A 57 15.77 7.28 -7.14
N GLU A 58 17.03 6.86 -7.09
CA GLU A 58 17.51 5.66 -7.76
C GLU A 58 16.92 4.39 -7.15
N LEU A 59 16.80 4.32 -5.82
CA LEU A 59 16.16 3.22 -5.12
C LEU A 59 14.67 3.12 -5.46
N CYS A 60 13.96 4.24 -5.49
CA CYS A 60 12.55 4.26 -5.87
C CYS A 60 12.36 3.80 -7.32
N ALA A 61 13.17 4.27 -8.25
CA ALA A 61 13.10 3.86 -9.64
C ALA A 61 13.40 2.37 -9.85
N LYS A 62 14.28 1.80 -9.03
CA LYS A 62 14.70 0.39 -9.12
C LYS A 62 13.68 -0.57 -8.51
N TYR A 63 13.09 -0.22 -7.38
CA TYR A 63 12.27 -1.15 -6.59
C TYR A 63 10.77 -0.89 -6.65
N LEU A 64 10.34 0.32 -7.02
CA LEU A 64 8.93 0.65 -7.16
C LEU A 64 8.44 0.41 -8.58
N ASP A 65 7.20 -0.02 -8.68
CA ASP A 65 6.47 -0.14 -9.94
C ASP A 65 4.98 0.16 -9.70
N LYS A 66 4.23 0.34 -10.79
CA LYS A 66 2.79 0.55 -10.74
C LYS A 66 2.09 -0.51 -9.88
N GLY A 67 1.23 -0.07 -8.97
CA GLY A 67 0.45 -0.92 -8.08
C GLY A 67 1.17 -1.37 -6.82
N ARG A 68 2.48 -1.17 -6.71
CA ARG A 68 3.24 -1.53 -5.51
C ARG A 68 2.91 -0.64 -4.33
N LYS A 69 2.91 -1.22 -3.15
CA LYS A 69 2.64 -0.54 -1.89
C LYS A 69 3.92 -0.01 -1.26
N CYS A 70 3.88 1.23 -0.84
CA CYS A 70 4.98 1.85 -0.12
C CYS A 70 4.48 2.80 0.98
N ALA A 71 5.35 3.05 1.96
CA ALA A 71 5.23 4.14 2.90
C ALA A 71 6.20 5.25 2.51
N VAL A 72 5.72 6.48 2.48
CA VAL A 72 6.51 7.67 2.20
C VAL A 72 6.50 8.56 3.41
N ILE A 73 7.68 8.91 3.88
CA ILE A 73 7.91 9.87 4.96
C ILE A 73 8.59 11.08 4.33
N GLY A 74 8.05 12.27 4.54
CA GLY A 74 8.59 13.46 3.90
C GLY A 74 7.99 14.76 4.39
N GLN A 75 8.08 15.78 3.55
CA GLN A 75 7.63 17.14 3.82
C GLN A 75 6.72 17.62 2.70
N ILE A 76 5.70 18.38 3.05
CA ILE A 76 4.82 19.03 2.07
C ILE A 76 5.56 20.26 1.52
N GLN A 77 5.61 20.38 0.20
CA GLN A 77 6.08 21.58 -0.48
C GLN A 77 5.09 22.06 -1.53
N ASN A 78 4.87 23.36 -1.55
CA ASN A 78 4.06 24.01 -2.56
C ASN A 78 4.97 24.67 -3.58
N ARG A 79 4.74 24.38 -4.85
CA ARG A 79 5.42 24.99 -5.97
C ARG A 79 4.41 25.75 -6.83
N SER A 80 4.75 26.93 -7.27
CA SER A 80 3.95 27.67 -8.25
C SER A 80 4.64 27.67 -9.61
N TYR A 81 3.88 27.50 -10.65
CA TYR A 81 4.34 27.65 -12.02
C TYR A 81 3.32 28.48 -12.83
N GLU A 82 3.80 29.15 -13.85
CA GLU A 82 2.97 29.93 -14.75
C GLU A 82 2.66 29.10 -16.00
N THR A 83 1.38 29.00 -16.35
CA THR A 83 0.95 28.36 -17.58
C THR A 83 1.21 29.26 -18.78
N ALA A 84 1.19 28.70 -20.01
CA ALA A 84 1.36 29.46 -21.25
C ALA A 84 0.33 30.59 -21.40
N ASP A 85 -0.82 30.50 -20.73
CA ASP A 85 -1.88 31.53 -20.69
C ASP A 85 -1.64 32.63 -19.65
N GLY A 86 -0.49 32.62 -18.96
CA GLY A 86 -0.16 33.59 -17.92
C GLY A 86 -0.86 33.36 -16.57
N GLN A 87 -1.53 32.22 -16.38
CA GLN A 87 -2.17 31.87 -15.12
C GLN A 87 -1.19 31.20 -14.17
N LYS A 88 -1.16 31.66 -12.93
CA LYS A 88 -0.37 31.09 -11.86
C LYS A 88 -1.08 29.84 -11.29
N ARG A 89 -0.43 28.69 -11.35
CA ARG A 89 -0.92 27.45 -10.75
C ARG A 89 -0.04 26.98 -9.63
N PHE A 90 -0.67 26.41 -8.61
CA PHE A 90 0.02 25.85 -7.45
C PHE A 90 -0.06 24.32 -7.51
N VAL A 91 1.05 23.68 -7.23
CA VAL A 91 1.15 22.23 -7.09
C VAL A 91 1.68 21.93 -5.70
N THR A 92 0.98 21.06 -4.99
CA THR A 92 1.42 20.52 -3.70
C THR A 92 2.08 19.18 -3.97
N GLU A 93 3.34 19.05 -3.56
CA GLU A 93 4.15 17.85 -3.72
C GLU A 93 4.70 17.41 -2.36
N ILE A 94 4.97 16.12 -2.22
CA ILE A 94 5.66 15.58 -1.06
C ILE A 94 7.11 15.34 -1.43
N PHE A 95 8.02 16.02 -0.77
CA PHE A 95 9.45 15.71 -0.88
C PHE A 95 9.77 14.60 0.10
N ALA A 96 10.11 13.42 -0.46
CA ALA A 96 10.40 12.25 0.33
C ALA A 96 11.77 12.35 1.00
N ASP A 97 11.77 12.16 2.32
CA ASP A 97 12.98 11.98 3.12
C ASP A 97 13.34 10.49 3.19
N GLU A 98 12.30 9.63 3.24
CA GLU A 98 12.41 8.18 3.35
C GLU A 98 11.25 7.49 2.63
N VAL A 99 11.54 6.35 2.01
CA VAL A 99 10.52 5.49 1.38
C VAL A 99 10.76 4.05 1.80
N GLU A 100 9.75 3.43 2.39
CA GLU A 100 9.75 2.01 2.74
C GLU A 100 8.94 1.21 1.73
N PHE A 101 9.51 0.13 1.23
CA PHE A 101 8.87 -0.78 0.30
C PHE A 101 8.12 -1.85 1.08
N LEU A 102 6.78 -1.79 1.07
CA LEU A 102 5.92 -2.66 1.88
C LEU A 102 5.54 -3.95 1.17
N ASP A 103 5.67 -4.02 -0.15
CA ASP A 103 5.44 -5.24 -0.91
C ASP A 103 6.73 -6.07 -0.99
N ARG A 104 6.62 -7.36 -0.67
CA ARG A 104 7.71 -8.32 -0.92
C ARG A 104 7.91 -8.46 -2.43
N ALA A 105 9.15 -8.35 -2.89
CA ALA A 105 9.52 -8.69 -4.26
C ALA A 105 9.17 -10.18 -4.51
N GLY A 106 8.16 -10.44 -5.36
CA GLY A 106 7.81 -11.80 -5.77
C GLY A 106 6.36 -12.25 -5.58
N GLN A 107 5.48 -11.44 -4.99
CA GLN A 107 4.04 -11.73 -5.05
C GLN A 107 3.41 -11.02 -6.26
N THR A 108 3.54 -11.63 -7.42
CA THR A 108 2.51 -11.53 -8.46
C THR A 108 1.22 -12.02 -7.80
N GLN A 109 0.20 -11.17 -7.69
CA GLN A 109 -1.15 -11.62 -7.41
C GLN A 109 -1.54 -12.58 -8.54
N GLN A 110 -1.37 -13.89 -8.30
CA GLN A 110 -2.15 -14.89 -9.00
C GLN A 110 -3.58 -14.70 -8.48
N GLU A 111 -4.45 -14.23 -9.35
CA GLU A 111 -5.88 -14.42 -9.18
C GLU A 111 -6.11 -15.90 -8.83
N PRO A 112 -6.90 -16.22 -7.81
CA PRO A 112 -7.28 -17.59 -7.56
C PRO A 112 -8.18 -18.04 -8.71
N GLY A 113 -7.58 -18.65 -9.72
CA GLY A 113 -8.29 -19.42 -10.72
C GLY A 113 -9.03 -20.55 -10.01
N ASN A 114 -10.34 -20.43 -10.01
CA ASN A 114 -11.29 -21.40 -9.49
C ASN A 114 -11.24 -22.66 -10.35
N SER A 115 -10.32 -23.57 -10.04
CA SER A 115 -10.36 -24.94 -10.57
C SER A 115 -10.90 -25.86 -9.47
N TYR A 116 -12.21 -26.03 -9.45
CA TYR A 116 -12.87 -27.14 -8.77
C TYR A 116 -12.45 -28.44 -9.45
N ALA A 117 -11.52 -29.18 -8.86
CA ALA A 117 -11.36 -30.60 -9.13
C ALA A 117 -12.20 -31.35 -8.09
N PRO A 118 -13.11 -32.23 -8.50
CA PRO A 118 -13.83 -33.06 -7.55
C PRO A 118 -12.91 -34.16 -7.03
N ASN A 119 -12.49 -34.02 -5.78
CA ASN A 119 -11.72 -35.06 -5.10
C ASN A 119 -12.71 -36.06 -4.51
N ASN A 120 -12.65 -37.24 -5.10
CA ASN A 120 -13.43 -38.44 -4.73
C ASN A 120 -12.83 -38.99 -3.42
N TYR A 121 -13.40 -38.62 -2.27
CA TYR A 121 -13.06 -39.24 -1.00
C TYR A 121 -13.98 -40.43 -0.74
N GLN A 122 -13.41 -41.64 -0.83
CA GLN A 122 -13.98 -42.84 -0.23
C GLN A 122 -13.86 -42.74 1.30
N PRO A 123 -14.93 -43.05 2.05
CA PRO A 123 -14.83 -43.11 3.50
C PRO A 123 -14.17 -44.44 3.92
N GLN A 124 -12.96 -44.36 4.45
CA GLN A 124 -12.41 -45.47 5.26
C GLN A 124 -12.90 -45.30 6.69
N SER A 125 -13.57 -46.30 7.16
CA SER A 125 -14.01 -46.50 8.53
C SER A 125 -12.79 -46.77 9.42
N GLU A 126 -12.51 -45.88 10.37
CA GLU A 126 -11.61 -46.16 11.50
C GLU A 126 -12.37 -46.18 12.80
N PRO A 127 -11.96 -47.07 13.76
CA PRO A 127 -12.71 -47.32 14.96
C PRO A 127 -12.53 -46.21 16.00
N GLN A 128 -13.64 -45.86 16.65
CA GLN A 128 -13.69 -44.93 17.77
C GLN A 128 -12.91 -45.46 18.98
N PRO A 129 -12.03 -44.70 19.59
CA PRO A 129 -11.67 -44.94 20.99
C PRO A 129 -12.69 -44.27 21.92
N THR A 130 -13.38 -45.08 22.67
CA THR A 130 -14.18 -44.65 23.83
C THR A 130 -13.23 -44.14 24.91
N PHE A 131 -13.28 -42.84 25.16
CA PHE A 131 -12.77 -42.27 26.40
C PHE A 131 -13.94 -41.70 27.19
N GLY A 132 -14.30 -42.45 28.23
CA GLY A 132 -15.17 -41.93 29.27
C GLY A 132 -14.38 -41.03 30.21
N GLY A 133 -15.02 -40.08 30.78
CA GLY A 133 -14.61 -39.49 32.04
C GLY A 133 -14.41 -37.98 32.05
N GLU A 134 -15.42 -37.31 32.56
CA GLU A 134 -15.32 -36.26 33.59
C GLU A 134 -14.59 -34.97 33.30
N GLY A 135 -15.34 -33.87 33.31
CA GLY A 135 -14.87 -32.61 33.85
C GLY A 135 -14.53 -31.52 32.88
N PHE A 136 -15.46 -31.13 31.99
CA PHE A 136 -15.42 -29.78 31.47
C PHE A 136 -16.42 -28.92 32.24
N THR A 137 -15.86 -28.13 33.16
CA THR A 137 -16.57 -26.99 33.74
C THR A 137 -16.66 -25.91 32.68
N THR A 138 -17.89 -25.59 32.28
CA THR A 138 -18.15 -24.38 31.49
C THR A 138 -17.75 -23.18 32.33
N VAL A 139 -16.78 -22.41 31.84
CA VAL A 139 -16.44 -21.11 32.40
C VAL A 139 -17.50 -20.14 31.90
N ASP A 140 -18.25 -19.58 32.84
CA ASP A 140 -19.23 -18.52 32.56
C ASP A 140 -18.51 -17.31 31.94
N ASP A 141 -19.10 -16.79 30.86
CA ASP A 141 -18.64 -15.63 30.10
C ASP A 141 -18.67 -14.29 30.86
N ASP A 142 -19.07 -14.31 32.14
CA ASP A 142 -19.26 -13.09 32.95
C ASP A 142 -17.99 -12.62 33.70
N GLU A 143 -16.86 -13.29 33.57
CA GLU A 143 -15.59 -12.90 34.24
C GLU A 143 -14.46 -12.49 33.31
N LEU A 144 -14.75 -11.97 32.13
CA LEU A 144 -13.71 -11.34 31.30
C LEU A 144 -13.70 -9.84 31.55
N PRO A 145 -12.58 -9.25 32.07
CA PRO A 145 -12.46 -7.83 32.30
C PRO A 145 -12.12 -7.11 30.98
N PHE A 146 -13.15 -6.75 30.26
CA PHE A 146 -13.08 -5.84 29.12
C PHE A 146 -14.08 -4.72 29.29
#